data_b6192e5361e7ed35451291e102ca275a
#
_entry.id   b6192e5361e7ed35451291e102ca275a
#
_cell.length_a   1.000
_cell.length_b   1.000
_cell.length_c   1.000
_cell.angle_alpha   90.00
_cell.angle_beta   90.00
_cell.angle_gamma   90.00
#
_symmetry.space_group_name_H-M   'P 1'
#
loop_
_entity.id
_entity.type
_entity.pdbx_description
1 polymer ?
#
loop_
_entity_poly.entity_id
_entity_poly.type
_entity_poly.pdbx_seq_one_letter_code
_entity_poly.pdbx_strand_id
1 'polypeptide(L)'
;MLKRLLTASLALVGVFGLLGPAHAADPVKIGFSISKTGLFAPAGPSQLNAYLVWQKMVNDKGGLDIGGKGRRKIEFVQYDDKSDPAQAVKIYEKLITSDKVDLVVAPWGTQHHFAIAPVVERHKFPLIGNTAASVALRKVKPGYLWFTTPMMPDNLAKEMTAMLKSRGVKSVAIMYNLLQFASENIQFLKPALAKAGIKVLFEAKYPPDIKDMTGMLIKVKAKNPDAVLVHSYPGDSILYMNQAREVGINAKTQYVMVGPAIGFFRGMFKGNLDGIVTMAAWTPGMKNTTGSQEFYNAYKKMFKGHEPDYLDSVEVFVSSQILEQAIAKVGLDREKIRQAVNTMTFDTIYGKIKFDGVQNSITPAGFAQIQKGKIEVVWPKQRATSSVVDKGAWAK
;
A
#
# COMPACT_ATOMS: atom_id res chain seq x y z
N MET A 1 -13.63 67.25 -70.23
CA MET A 1 -13.10 65.87 -70.24
C MET A 1 -13.01 65.33 -68.81
N LEU A 2 -13.98 64.54 -68.38
CA LEU A 2 -14.22 64.14 -67.02
C LEU A 2 -13.73 62.67 -66.88
N LYS A 3 -12.68 62.38 -66.13
CA LYS A 3 -12.23 61.01 -65.79
C LYS A 3 -12.92 60.58 -64.51
N ARG A 4 -13.76 59.55 -64.57
CA ARG A 4 -14.36 58.84 -63.45
C ARG A 4 -13.33 57.92 -62.79
N LEU A 5 -13.11 58.09 -61.47
CA LEU A 5 -12.41 57.16 -60.62
C LEU A 5 -13.43 56.23 -60.00
N LEU A 6 -13.32 54.90 -60.26
CA LEU A 6 -14.01 53.88 -59.60
C LEU A 6 -13.20 53.42 -58.33
N THR A 7 -13.72 53.65 -57.21
CA THR A 7 -13.21 53.09 -55.95
C THR A 7 -13.86 51.72 -55.72
N ALA A 8 -13.03 50.66 -55.74
CA ALA A 8 -13.44 49.31 -55.35
C ALA A 8 -13.26 49.13 -53.80
N SER A 9 -14.36 49.04 -53.05
CA SER A 9 -14.34 48.72 -51.65
C SER A 9 -14.26 47.20 -51.47
N LEU A 10 -13.13 46.71 -50.97
CA LEU A 10 -12.92 45.30 -50.58
C LEU A 10 -13.56 45.09 -49.18
N ALA A 11 -14.68 44.39 -49.13
CA ALA A 11 -15.30 43.98 -47.87
C ALA A 11 -14.53 42.77 -47.31
N LEU A 12 -13.76 42.97 -46.23
CA LEU A 12 -13.11 41.93 -45.47
C LEU A 12 -14.14 41.29 -44.54
N VAL A 13 -14.74 40.15 -44.94
CA VAL A 13 -15.59 39.35 -44.07
C VAL A 13 -14.72 38.60 -43.08
N GLY A 14 -14.59 39.14 -41.87
CA GLY A 14 -13.94 38.44 -40.73
C GLY A 14 -14.79 37.25 -40.29
N VAL A 15 -14.31 36.05 -40.56
CA VAL A 15 -14.84 34.83 -39.96
C VAL A 15 -14.42 34.81 -38.51
N PHE A 16 -15.23 35.39 -37.64
CA PHE A 16 -15.13 35.10 -36.18
C PHE A 16 -15.63 33.69 -35.96
N GLY A 17 -14.70 32.72 -35.95
CA GLY A 17 -14.98 31.40 -35.48
C GLY A 17 -15.45 31.47 -34.02
N LEU A 18 -16.69 31.12 -33.79
CA LEU A 18 -17.27 30.90 -32.46
C LEU A 18 -16.50 29.76 -31.76
N LEU A 19 -15.41 30.11 -31.09
CA LEU A 19 -14.83 29.27 -30.06
C LEU A 19 -15.84 29.26 -28.90
N GLY A 20 -16.83 28.38 -28.99
CA GLY A 20 -17.68 28.06 -27.85
C GLY A 20 -16.80 27.70 -26.66
N PRO A 21 -17.21 28.01 -25.41
CA PRO A 21 -16.47 27.62 -24.25
C PRO A 21 -16.26 26.10 -24.30
N ALA A 22 -15.00 25.67 -24.37
CA ALA A 22 -14.66 24.26 -24.26
C ALA A 22 -15.20 23.80 -22.90
N HIS A 23 -16.34 23.12 -22.88
CA HIS A 23 -16.86 22.50 -21.68
C HIS A 23 -15.77 21.51 -21.21
N ALA A 24 -15.20 21.79 -20.04
CA ALA A 24 -14.31 20.82 -19.40
C ALA A 24 -15.10 19.52 -19.25
N ALA A 25 -14.58 18.42 -19.77
CA ALA A 25 -15.25 17.12 -19.65
C ALA A 25 -15.49 16.81 -18.17
N ASP A 26 -16.65 16.22 -17.85
CA ASP A 26 -17.00 15.86 -16.49
C ASP A 26 -15.86 15.04 -15.83
N PRO A 27 -15.56 15.26 -14.55
CA PRO A 27 -14.51 14.53 -13.86
C PRO A 27 -14.81 13.02 -13.83
N VAL A 28 -13.76 12.21 -13.76
CA VAL A 28 -13.88 10.78 -13.45
C VAL A 28 -14.13 10.65 -11.96
N LYS A 29 -15.31 10.19 -11.56
CA LYS A 29 -15.67 9.95 -10.16
C LYS A 29 -15.10 8.61 -9.71
N ILE A 30 -14.25 8.63 -8.68
CA ILE A 30 -13.63 7.43 -8.12
C ILE A 30 -14.06 7.30 -6.66
N GLY A 31 -14.69 6.16 -6.32
CA GLY A 31 -15.23 5.89 -5.00
C GLY A 31 -14.34 4.99 -4.16
N PHE A 32 -14.32 5.21 -2.82
CA PHE A 32 -13.67 4.30 -1.87
C PHE A 32 -14.16 4.52 -0.44
N SER A 33 -13.90 3.53 0.42
CA SER A 33 -13.99 3.70 1.87
C SER A 33 -12.60 3.84 2.48
N ILE A 34 -12.55 4.50 3.64
CA ILE A 34 -11.34 4.71 4.42
C ILE A 34 -11.65 4.62 5.91
N SER A 35 -10.84 3.89 6.68
CA SER A 35 -10.99 3.79 8.13
C SER A 35 -10.51 5.08 8.81
N LYS A 36 -11.39 6.09 8.93
CA LYS A 36 -11.10 7.35 9.66
C LYS A 36 -11.24 7.16 11.17
N THR A 37 -12.07 6.20 11.57
CA THR A 37 -12.34 5.86 12.98
C THR A 37 -12.21 4.35 13.18
N GLY A 38 -12.16 3.91 14.46
CA GLY A 38 -12.04 2.50 14.84
C GLY A 38 -10.60 1.97 14.87
N LEU A 39 -10.45 0.65 14.84
CA LEU A 39 -9.19 -0.07 15.06
C LEU A 39 -8.09 0.32 14.06
N PHE A 40 -8.46 0.59 12.81
CA PHE A 40 -7.52 0.87 11.71
C PHE A 40 -7.31 2.38 11.48
N ALA A 41 -7.93 3.24 12.28
CA ALA A 41 -7.77 4.69 12.16
C ALA A 41 -6.30 5.16 12.13
N PRO A 42 -5.35 4.55 12.85
CA PRO A 42 -3.94 4.93 12.74
C PRO A 42 -3.30 4.72 11.37
N ALA A 43 -3.83 3.79 10.54
CA ALA A 43 -3.34 3.55 9.18
C ALA A 43 -4.09 4.36 8.11
N GLY A 44 -5.31 4.82 8.42
CA GLY A 44 -6.17 5.56 7.48
C GLY A 44 -5.50 6.75 6.78
N PRO A 45 -4.79 7.64 7.51
CA PRO A 45 -4.10 8.77 6.90
C PRO A 45 -3.06 8.38 5.86
N SER A 46 -2.32 7.29 6.05
CA SER A 46 -1.31 6.81 5.12
C SER A 46 -1.91 6.46 3.76
N GLN A 47 -3.03 5.76 3.76
CA GLN A 47 -3.76 5.40 2.54
C GLN A 47 -4.39 6.62 1.89
N LEU A 48 -5.14 7.42 2.66
CA LEU A 48 -5.83 8.61 2.14
C LEU A 48 -4.85 9.59 1.50
N ASN A 49 -3.76 9.88 2.17
CA ASN A 49 -2.77 10.84 1.69
C ASN A 49 -2.16 10.38 0.35
N ALA A 50 -1.89 9.09 0.18
CA ALA A 50 -1.36 8.57 -1.08
C ALA A 50 -2.37 8.69 -2.25
N TYR A 51 -3.66 8.45 -2.00
CA TYR A 51 -4.71 8.72 -3.00
C TYR A 51 -4.78 10.21 -3.35
N LEU A 52 -4.72 11.10 -2.37
CA LEU A 52 -4.74 12.55 -2.61
C LEU A 52 -3.51 13.02 -3.39
N VAL A 53 -2.32 12.46 -3.12
CA VAL A 53 -1.11 12.76 -3.90
C VAL A 53 -1.28 12.29 -5.35
N TRP A 54 -1.75 11.06 -5.57
CA TRP A 54 -2.03 10.56 -6.91
C TRP A 54 -3.04 11.44 -7.65
N GLN A 55 -4.19 11.75 -7.02
CA GLN A 55 -5.19 12.65 -7.60
C GLN A 55 -4.58 13.98 -8.02
N LYS A 56 -3.78 14.60 -7.14
CA LYS A 56 -3.13 15.87 -7.44
C LYS A 56 -2.15 15.75 -8.60
N MET A 57 -1.27 14.74 -8.59
CA MET A 57 -0.27 14.53 -9.65
C MET A 57 -0.93 14.32 -11.02
N VAL A 58 -2.03 13.58 -11.06
CA VAL A 58 -2.81 13.34 -12.29
C VAL A 58 -3.54 14.60 -12.73
N ASN A 59 -4.21 15.29 -11.80
CA ASN A 59 -5.00 16.48 -12.10
C ASN A 59 -4.13 17.68 -12.52
N ASP A 60 -2.91 17.81 -11.99
CA ASP A 60 -1.94 18.82 -12.41
C ASP A 60 -1.49 18.61 -13.87
N LYS A 61 -1.55 17.37 -14.38
CA LYS A 61 -1.28 17.00 -15.79
C LYS A 61 -2.53 17.07 -16.68
N GLY A 62 -3.63 17.65 -16.18
CA GLY A 62 -4.90 17.79 -16.91
C GLY A 62 -5.90 16.65 -16.65
N GLY A 63 -5.56 15.61 -15.88
CA GLY A 63 -6.41 14.47 -15.54
C GLY A 63 -5.92 13.15 -16.13
N LEU A 64 -6.72 12.09 -15.93
CA LEU A 64 -6.51 10.76 -16.51
C LEU A 64 -6.63 10.84 -18.05
N ASP A 65 -5.71 10.20 -18.73
CA ASP A 65 -5.83 9.94 -20.17
C ASP A 65 -6.88 8.84 -20.39
N ILE A 66 -7.93 9.15 -21.13
CA ILE A 66 -9.04 8.21 -21.37
C ILE A 66 -8.83 7.48 -22.72
N GLY A 67 -7.78 6.66 -22.78
CA GLY A 67 -7.49 5.87 -23.98
C GLY A 67 -7.17 6.73 -25.21
N GLY A 68 -6.46 7.85 -25.03
CA GLY A 68 -6.12 8.79 -26.09
C GLY A 68 -7.28 9.69 -26.55
N LYS A 69 -8.46 9.61 -25.89
CA LYS A 69 -9.65 10.40 -26.23
C LYS A 69 -9.78 11.71 -25.45
N GLY A 70 -8.69 12.17 -24.86
CA GLY A 70 -8.64 13.37 -24.02
C GLY A 70 -8.44 13.02 -22.55
N ARG A 71 -8.36 14.07 -21.73
CA ARG A 71 -8.08 13.95 -20.30
C ARG A 71 -9.27 14.39 -19.47
N ARG A 72 -9.53 13.69 -18.37
CA ARG A 72 -10.58 14.03 -17.39
C ARG A 72 -9.98 14.05 -15.99
N LYS A 73 -10.27 15.11 -15.23
CA LYS A 73 -9.79 15.22 -13.83
C LYS A 73 -10.43 14.15 -12.95
N ILE A 74 -9.72 13.74 -11.91
CA ILE A 74 -10.24 12.83 -10.89
C ILE A 74 -11.01 13.63 -9.83
N GLU A 75 -12.18 13.14 -9.46
CA GLU A 75 -12.96 13.55 -8.29
C GLU A 75 -13.17 12.35 -7.38
N PHE A 76 -12.87 12.48 -6.07
CA PHE A 76 -13.07 11.41 -5.10
C PHE A 76 -14.41 11.50 -4.38
N VAL A 77 -15.07 10.36 -4.24
CA VAL A 77 -16.22 10.14 -3.37
C VAL A 77 -15.81 9.16 -2.28
N GLN A 78 -15.73 9.61 -1.01
CA GLN A 78 -15.18 8.81 0.07
C GLN A 78 -16.06 8.80 1.32
N TYR A 79 -16.07 7.66 2.00
CA TYR A 79 -16.83 7.46 3.24
C TYR A 79 -15.97 6.79 4.31
N ASP A 80 -16.29 7.04 5.59
CA ASP A 80 -15.67 6.35 6.73
C ASP A 80 -16.32 4.99 6.92
N ASP A 81 -15.54 3.90 6.80
CA ASP A 81 -16.00 2.54 7.08
C ASP A 81 -15.93 2.16 8.58
N LYS A 82 -15.39 3.05 9.41
CA LYS A 82 -15.27 2.88 10.87
C LYS A 82 -14.48 1.62 11.27
N SER A 83 -13.62 1.13 10.38
CA SER A 83 -12.90 -0.14 10.54
C SER A 83 -13.83 -1.37 10.59
N ASP A 84 -15.05 -1.25 10.07
CA ASP A 84 -16.05 -2.32 10.02
C ASP A 84 -16.23 -2.84 8.58
N PRO A 85 -15.88 -4.11 8.32
CA PRO A 85 -16.06 -4.70 6.99
C PRO A 85 -17.50 -4.69 6.48
N ALA A 86 -18.50 -4.82 7.37
CA ALA A 86 -19.91 -4.77 6.97
C ALA A 86 -20.32 -3.35 6.53
N GLN A 87 -19.75 -2.32 7.18
CA GLN A 87 -19.96 -0.94 6.74
C GLN A 87 -19.26 -0.67 5.40
N ALA A 88 -18.07 -1.23 5.17
CA ALA A 88 -17.40 -1.12 3.87
C ALA A 88 -18.26 -1.72 2.74
N VAL A 89 -18.91 -2.86 2.94
CA VAL A 89 -19.86 -3.44 1.97
C VAL A 89 -20.96 -2.46 1.61
N LYS A 90 -21.63 -1.87 2.61
CA LYS A 90 -22.71 -0.88 2.39
C LYS A 90 -22.22 0.34 1.62
N ILE A 91 -21.00 0.79 1.91
CA ILE A 91 -20.39 1.94 1.23
C ILE A 91 -20.11 1.62 -0.24
N TYR A 92 -19.52 0.47 -0.56
CA TYR A 92 -19.24 0.10 -1.95
C TYR A 92 -20.52 -0.11 -2.76
N GLU A 93 -21.57 -0.70 -2.17
CA GLU A 93 -22.89 -0.76 -2.79
C GLU A 93 -23.43 0.65 -3.11
N LYS A 94 -23.37 1.56 -2.13
CA LYS A 94 -23.83 2.95 -2.30
C LYS A 94 -23.01 3.68 -3.38
N LEU A 95 -21.70 3.58 -3.35
CA LEU A 95 -20.80 4.20 -4.34
C LEU A 95 -21.19 3.79 -5.77
N ILE A 96 -21.46 2.50 -5.97
CA ILE A 96 -21.77 1.93 -7.28
C ILE A 96 -23.19 2.25 -7.72
N THR A 97 -24.19 2.04 -6.84
CA THR A 97 -25.60 2.08 -7.22
C THR A 97 -26.25 3.46 -7.08
N SER A 98 -25.85 4.22 -6.06
CA SER A 98 -26.47 5.53 -5.73
C SER A 98 -25.60 6.70 -6.19
N ASP A 99 -24.31 6.70 -5.84
CA ASP A 99 -23.40 7.78 -6.20
C ASP A 99 -22.92 7.67 -7.66
N LYS A 100 -23.11 6.48 -8.27
CA LYS A 100 -22.81 6.17 -9.68
C LYS A 100 -21.38 6.55 -10.06
N VAL A 101 -20.41 6.15 -9.23
CA VAL A 101 -19.00 6.39 -9.53
C VAL A 101 -18.56 5.62 -10.78
N ASP A 102 -17.62 6.18 -11.54
CA ASP A 102 -17.06 5.54 -12.73
C ASP A 102 -16.19 4.33 -12.35
N LEU A 103 -15.41 4.48 -11.29
CA LEU A 103 -14.44 3.50 -10.80
C LEU A 103 -14.45 3.43 -9.28
N VAL A 104 -13.88 2.36 -8.74
CA VAL A 104 -13.60 2.24 -7.30
C VAL A 104 -12.12 1.95 -7.08
N VAL A 105 -11.58 2.41 -5.94
CA VAL A 105 -10.26 2.03 -5.44
C VAL A 105 -10.39 1.38 -4.07
N ALA A 106 -9.32 0.74 -3.59
CA ALA A 106 -9.39 -0.19 -2.48
C ALA A 106 -9.61 0.48 -1.11
N PRO A 107 -10.29 -0.21 -0.17
CA PRO A 107 -10.29 0.12 1.26
C PRO A 107 -8.97 -0.27 1.91
N TRP A 108 -8.82 -0.03 3.22
CA TRP A 108 -7.66 -0.51 3.98
C TRP A 108 -7.91 -1.88 4.62
N GLY A 109 -6.93 -2.78 4.52
CA GLY A 109 -6.88 -4.03 5.29
C GLY A 109 -7.53 -5.25 4.61
N THR A 110 -6.98 -6.42 4.92
CA THR A 110 -7.34 -7.70 4.28
C THR A 110 -8.81 -8.05 4.45
N GLN A 111 -9.38 -7.89 5.64
CA GLN A 111 -10.78 -8.22 5.90
C GLN A 111 -11.78 -7.33 5.16
N HIS A 112 -11.46 -6.06 4.93
CA HIS A 112 -12.29 -5.17 4.11
C HIS A 112 -12.30 -5.61 2.65
N HIS A 113 -11.14 -5.99 2.10
CA HIS A 113 -11.06 -6.51 0.74
C HIS A 113 -11.87 -7.80 0.57
N PHE A 114 -11.83 -8.72 1.55
CA PHE A 114 -12.68 -9.91 1.53
C PHE A 114 -14.16 -9.57 1.53
N ALA A 115 -14.56 -8.62 2.37
CA ALA A 115 -15.95 -8.23 2.49
C ALA A 115 -16.51 -7.60 1.21
N ILE A 116 -15.74 -6.73 0.55
CA ILE A 116 -16.19 -6.04 -0.67
C ILE A 116 -15.96 -6.84 -1.96
N ALA A 117 -15.16 -7.90 -1.94
CA ALA A 117 -14.89 -8.71 -3.12
C ALA A 117 -16.17 -9.18 -3.85
N PRO A 118 -17.20 -9.73 -3.17
CA PRO A 118 -18.46 -10.09 -3.82
C PRO A 118 -19.20 -8.89 -4.45
N VAL A 119 -19.04 -7.69 -3.89
CA VAL A 119 -19.67 -6.46 -4.43
C VAL A 119 -19.05 -6.09 -5.76
N VAL A 120 -17.71 -5.95 -5.79
CA VAL A 120 -17.00 -5.56 -7.03
C VAL A 120 -17.13 -6.61 -8.12
N GLU A 121 -17.16 -7.90 -7.77
CA GLU A 121 -17.42 -9.00 -8.71
C GLU A 121 -18.81 -8.92 -9.32
N ARG A 122 -19.87 -8.79 -8.48
CA ARG A 122 -21.25 -8.72 -8.93
C ARG A 122 -21.50 -7.54 -9.86
N HIS A 123 -20.94 -6.40 -9.55
CA HIS A 123 -21.09 -5.17 -10.32
C HIS A 123 -20.04 -5.00 -11.43
N LYS A 124 -19.11 -5.94 -11.58
CA LYS A 124 -18.03 -5.91 -12.58
C LYS A 124 -17.19 -4.64 -12.51
N PHE A 125 -16.80 -4.24 -11.30
CA PHE A 125 -15.90 -3.11 -11.06
C PHE A 125 -14.47 -3.59 -10.83
N PRO A 126 -13.51 -3.28 -11.75
CA PRO A 126 -12.11 -3.60 -11.53
C PRO A 126 -11.60 -2.93 -10.25
N LEU A 127 -11.07 -3.71 -9.33
CA LEU A 127 -10.48 -3.25 -8.08
C LEU A 127 -9.02 -3.73 -7.99
N ILE A 128 -8.10 -2.79 -7.98
CA ILE A 128 -6.70 -3.08 -7.74
C ILE A 128 -6.44 -2.90 -6.26
N GLY A 129 -6.50 -4.01 -5.52
CA GLY A 129 -6.28 -4.07 -4.07
C GLY A 129 -4.85 -3.73 -3.72
N ASN A 130 -4.67 -3.06 -2.60
CA ASN A 130 -3.36 -2.61 -2.12
C ASN A 130 -3.09 -3.16 -0.70
N THR A 131 -3.42 -2.53 0.35
CA THR A 131 -3.12 -2.85 1.74
C THR A 131 -3.72 -4.18 2.26
N ALA A 132 -3.73 -5.22 1.42
CA ALA A 132 -4.32 -6.51 1.72
C ALA A 132 -3.51 -7.67 1.12
N ALA A 133 -3.35 -8.72 1.91
CA ALA A 133 -2.69 -9.94 1.47
C ALA A 133 -3.32 -11.17 2.14
N SER A 134 -3.71 -12.15 1.35
CA SER A 134 -4.15 -13.46 1.83
C SER A 134 -4.07 -14.50 0.71
N VAL A 135 -3.51 -15.67 1.01
CA VAL A 135 -3.49 -16.80 0.07
C VAL A 135 -4.91 -17.34 -0.18
N ALA A 136 -5.83 -17.15 0.75
CA ALA A 136 -7.21 -17.56 0.58
C ALA A 136 -7.90 -16.82 -0.57
N LEU A 137 -7.48 -15.59 -0.87
CA LEU A 137 -7.99 -14.82 -2.01
C LEU A 137 -7.67 -15.45 -3.36
N ARG A 138 -6.59 -16.23 -3.49
CA ARG A 138 -6.29 -17.00 -4.70
C ARG A 138 -7.35 -18.07 -5.01
N LYS A 139 -8.04 -18.58 -3.98
CA LYS A 139 -9.07 -19.62 -4.11
C LYS A 139 -10.42 -19.09 -4.57
N VAL A 140 -10.68 -17.82 -4.36
CA VAL A 140 -11.97 -17.19 -4.67
C VAL A 140 -12.16 -17.01 -6.19
N LYS A 141 -11.10 -17.13 -7.00
CA LYS A 141 -11.09 -16.89 -8.45
C LYS A 141 -11.79 -15.58 -8.80
N PRO A 142 -11.42 -14.44 -8.18
CA PRO A 142 -12.01 -13.17 -8.51
C PRO A 142 -11.69 -12.81 -9.97
N GLY A 143 -12.66 -12.24 -10.67
CA GLY A 143 -12.49 -11.78 -12.04
C GLY A 143 -12.16 -10.30 -12.13
N TYR A 144 -12.49 -9.54 -11.05
CA TYR A 144 -12.39 -8.08 -11.00
C TYR A 144 -11.57 -7.56 -9.81
N LEU A 145 -10.79 -8.42 -9.13
CA LEU A 145 -9.96 -8.07 -7.98
C LEU A 145 -8.55 -8.60 -8.14
N TRP A 146 -7.54 -7.73 -7.96
CA TRP A 146 -6.11 -8.07 -7.96
C TRP A 146 -5.42 -7.46 -6.76
N PHE A 147 -4.25 -7.99 -6.36
CA PHE A 147 -3.46 -7.51 -5.24
C PHE A 147 -2.06 -7.10 -5.69
N THR A 148 -1.73 -5.83 -5.49
CA THR A 148 -0.40 -5.28 -5.84
C THR A 148 0.68 -5.70 -4.87
N THR A 149 0.30 -5.96 -3.60
CA THR A 149 1.25 -6.25 -2.54
C THR A 149 2.12 -7.45 -2.86
N PRO A 150 3.44 -7.37 -2.66
CA PRO A 150 4.32 -8.52 -2.68
C PRO A 150 4.27 -9.31 -1.36
N MET A 151 3.59 -8.79 -0.34
CA MET A 151 3.61 -9.27 1.04
C MET A 151 2.61 -10.41 1.30
N MET A 152 2.43 -11.30 0.30
CA MET A 152 1.60 -12.50 0.48
C MET A 152 2.18 -13.39 1.58
N PRO A 153 1.35 -13.99 2.46
CA PRO A 153 1.80 -14.72 3.64
C PRO A 153 2.85 -15.79 3.37
N ASP A 154 2.71 -16.56 2.30
CA ASP A 154 3.68 -17.57 1.89
C ASP A 154 5.01 -16.97 1.41
N ASN A 155 4.97 -15.86 0.66
CA ASN A 155 6.16 -15.12 0.24
C ASN A 155 6.88 -14.50 1.44
N LEU A 156 6.13 -13.86 2.35
CA LEU A 156 6.70 -13.31 3.59
C LEU A 156 7.39 -14.39 4.42
N ALA A 157 6.75 -15.55 4.61
CA ALA A 157 7.32 -16.67 5.36
C ALA A 157 8.64 -17.17 4.73
N LYS A 158 8.65 -17.31 3.40
CA LYS A 158 9.85 -17.70 2.63
C LYS A 158 10.99 -16.69 2.82
N GLU A 159 10.72 -15.42 2.58
CA GLU A 159 11.74 -14.38 2.63
C GLU A 159 12.20 -14.09 4.07
N MET A 160 11.30 -14.12 5.07
CA MET A 160 11.64 -14.01 6.48
C MET A 160 12.59 -15.12 6.90
N THR A 161 12.24 -16.37 6.57
CA THR A 161 13.07 -17.53 6.93
C THR A 161 14.44 -17.45 6.26
N ALA A 162 14.52 -17.03 4.99
CA ALA A 162 15.78 -16.85 4.28
C ALA A 162 16.64 -15.74 4.90
N MET A 163 16.04 -14.62 5.29
CA MET A 163 16.71 -13.53 5.99
C MET A 163 17.26 -13.99 7.34
N LEU A 164 16.44 -14.64 8.17
CA LEU A 164 16.87 -15.15 9.49
C LEU A 164 18.02 -16.16 9.36
N LYS A 165 17.92 -17.08 8.40
CA LYS A 165 18.98 -18.06 8.11
C LYS A 165 20.28 -17.38 7.70
N SER A 166 20.22 -16.36 6.85
CA SER A 166 21.40 -15.60 6.41
C SER A 166 22.11 -14.87 7.55
N ARG A 167 21.38 -14.58 8.64
CA ARG A 167 21.90 -13.97 9.87
C ARG A 167 22.38 -14.99 10.91
N GLY A 168 22.28 -16.28 10.63
CA GLY A 168 22.66 -17.33 11.57
C GLY A 168 21.70 -17.52 12.73
N VAL A 169 20.48 -17.00 12.66
CA VAL A 169 19.42 -17.17 13.67
C VAL A 169 19.08 -18.65 13.82
N LYS A 170 19.09 -19.17 15.06
CA LYS A 170 18.79 -20.56 15.42
C LYS A 170 17.47 -20.68 16.19
N SER A 171 17.01 -19.60 16.80
CA SER A 171 15.83 -19.62 17.67
C SER A 171 15.03 -18.32 17.53
N VAL A 172 13.70 -18.43 17.64
CA VAL A 172 12.77 -17.31 17.58
C VAL A 172 11.72 -17.38 18.68
N ALA A 173 11.23 -16.21 19.11
CA ALA A 173 9.94 -16.06 19.76
C ALA A 173 8.98 -15.42 18.78
N ILE A 174 7.73 -15.91 18.74
CA ILE A 174 6.67 -15.41 17.87
C ILE A 174 5.53 -14.88 18.73
N MET A 175 5.11 -13.64 18.46
CA MET A 175 3.90 -13.04 19.02
C MET A 175 3.03 -12.53 17.87
N TYR A 176 1.73 -12.78 17.90
CA TYR A 176 0.88 -12.38 16.78
C TYR A 176 -0.55 -12.03 17.17
N ASN A 177 -1.07 -11.03 16.48
CA ASN A 177 -2.45 -10.60 16.53
C ASN A 177 -3.36 -11.62 15.84
N LEU A 178 -4.57 -11.84 16.38
CA LEU A 178 -5.54 -12.80 15.82
C LEU A 178 -6.26 -12.32 14.57
N LEU A 179 -6.01 -11.09 14.07
CA LEU A 179 -6.54 -10.66 12.80
C LEU A 179 -5.98 -11.51 11.65
N GLN A 180 -6.75 -11.60 10.58
CA GLN A 180 -6.55 -12.58 9.50
C GLN A 180 -5.14 -12.56 8.91
N PHE A 181 -4.62 -11.39 8.52
CA PHE A 181 -3.31 -11.31 7.88
C PHE A 181 -2.19 -11.80 8.80
N ALA A 182 -2.17 -11.35 10.08
CA ALA A 182 -1.16 -11.78 11.03
C ALA A 182 -1.25 -13.30 11.31
N SER A 183 -2.46 -13.81 11.58
CA SER A 183 -2.69 -15.24 11.84
C SER A 183 -2.33 -16.13 10.65
N GLU A 184 -2.66 -15.69 9.43
CA GLU A 184 -2.34 -16.44 8.20
C GLU A 184 -0.83 -16.48 7.95
N ASN A 185 -0.10 -15.40 8.23
CA ASN A 185 1.38 -15.39 8.14
C ASN A 185 2.00 -16.50 9.00
N ILE A 186 1.50 -16.73 10.21
CA ILE A 186 2.04 -17.75 11.11
C ILE A 186 1.82 -19.17 10.59
N GLN A 187 0.72 -19.42 9.86
CA GLN A 187 0.47 -20.73 9.24
C GLN A 187 1.55 -21.12 8.23
N PHE A 188 2.12 -20.16 7.50
CA PHE A 188 3.21 -20.38 6.56
C PHE A 188 4.59 -20.27 7.21
N LEU A 189 4.75 -19.38 8.17
CA LEU A 189 6.04 -19.12 8.80
C LEU A 189 6.53 -20.29 9.64
N LYS A 190 5.70 -20.90 10.44
CA LYS A 190 6.10 -22.03 11.33
C LYS A 190 6.66 -23.21 10.57
N PRO A 191 6.01 -23.74 9.52
CA PRO A 191 6.58 -24.80 8.70
C PRO A 191 7.89 -24.42 8.01
N ALA A 192 8.01 -23.16 7.55
CA ALA A 192 9.22 -22.66 6.91
C ALA A 192 10.39 -22.60 7.89
N LEU A 193 10.18 -22.10 9.12
CA LEU A 193 11.19 -22.09 10.19
C LEU A 193 11.63 -23.50 10.54
N ALA A 194 10.70 -24.43 10.74
CA ALA A 194 10.99 -25.83 11.04
C ALA A 194 11.87 -26.47 9.95
N LYS A 195 11.51 -26.28 8.67
CA LYS A 195 12.32 -26.75 7.51
C LYS A 195 13.71 -26.13 7.49
N ALA A 196 13.88 -24.91 7.96
CA ALA A 196 15.16 -24.23 8.03
C ALA A 196 15.98 -24.58 9.28
N GLY A 197 15.47 -25.41 10.20
CA GLY A 197 16.11 -25.78 11.46
C GLY A 197 16.09 -24.67 12.52
N ILE A 198 15.19 -23.67 12.39
CA ILE A 198 15.04 -22.57 13.34
C ILE A 198 13.97 -22.96 14.36
N LYS A 199 14.36 -22.98 15.66
CA LYS A 199 13.47 -23.41 16.74
C LYS A 199 12.56 -22.27 17.20
N VAL A 200 11.28 -22.55 17.38
CA VAL A 200 10.33 -21.63 18.04
C VAL A 200 10.37 -21.92 19.54
N LEU A 201 11.00 -21.03 20.32
CA LEU A 201 11.15 -21.18 21.79
C LEU A 201 9.95 -20.66 22.56
N PHE A 202 9.18 -19.75 21.96
CA PHE A 202 7.97 -19.18 22.54
C PHE A 202 7.02 -18.78 21.41
N GLU A 203 5.73 -19.05 21.63
CA GLU A 203 4.64 -18.60 20.74
C GLU A 203 3.50 -18.08 21.58
N ALA A 204 2.98 -16.92 21.24
CA ALA A 204 1.78 -16.35 21.85
C ALA A 204 0.91 -15.66 20.80
N LYS A 205 -0.40 -15.92 20.86
CA LYS A 205 -1.43 -15.20 20.12
C LYS A 205 -2.18 -14.27 21.06
N TYR A 206 -2.66 -13.14 20.55
CA TYR A 206 -3.38 -12.17 21.35
C TYR A 206 -4.52 -11.51 20.55
N PRO A 207 -5.58 -11.03 21.25
CA PRO A 207 -6.71 -10.36 20.59
C PRO A 207 -6.30 -8.99 20.04
N PRO A 208 -7.05 -8.45 19.03
CA PRO A 208 -6.73 -7.16 18.41
C PRO A 208 -6.74 -5.95 19.34
N ASP A 209 -7.49 -6.04 20.43
CA ASP A 209 -7.68 -4.99 21.44
C ASP A 209 -6.81 -5.14 22.67
N ILE A 210 -5.76 -5.97 22.61
CA ILE A 210 -4.82 -6.19 23.71
C ILE A 210 -4.33 -4.88 24.33
N LYS A 211 -4.25 -4.84 25.67
CA LYS A 211 -3.79 -3.66 26.42
C LYS A 211 -2.48 -3.87 27.17
N ASP A 212 -2.07 -5.13 27.35
CA ASP A 212 -0.83 -5.47 28.06
C ASP A 212 -0.19 -6.73 27.47
N MET A 213 1.07 -6.63 27.10
CA MET A 213 1.92 -7.71 26.60
C MET A 213 3.04 -8.09 27.59
N THR A 214 3.14 -7.42 28.74
CA THR A 214 4.27 -7.53 29.67
C THR A 214 4.50 -8.97 30.09
N GLY A 215 3.44 -9.71 30.46
CA GLY A 215 3.55 -11.11 30.85
C GLY A 215 4.09 -12.04 29.76
N MET A 216 3.76 -11.76 28.47
CA MET A 216 4.33 -12.48 27.33
C MET A 216 5.79 -12.10 27.10
N LEU A 217 6.12 -10.83 27.21
CA LEU A 217 7.49 -10.31 27.00
C LEU A 217 8.46 -10.81 28.08
N ILE A 218 8.03 -10.94 29.33
CA ILE A 218 8.84 -11.56 30.38
C ILE A 218 9.19 -13.00 30.02
N LYS A 219 8.23 -13.78 29.51
CA LYS A 219 8.47 -15.16 29.05
C LYS A 219 9.40 -15.19 27.83
N VAL A 220 9.24 -14.27 26.87
CA VAL A 220 10.18 -14.11 25.73
C VAL A 220 11.59 -13.85 26.23
N LYS A 221 11.76 -12.89 27.16
CA LYS A 221 13.09 -12.56 27.73
C LYS A 221 13.73 -13.75 28.41
N ALA A 222 12.97 -14.51 29.22
CA ALA A 222 13.47 -15.71 29.90
C ALA A 222 13.92 -16.81 28.92
N LYS A 223 13.32 -16.90 27.72
CA LYS A 223 13.73 -17.86 26.67
C LYS A 223 14.96 -17.40 25.88
N ASN A 224 15.32 -16.13 25.95
CA ASN A 224 16.47 -15.52 25.28
C ASN A 224 16.63 -15.94 23.80
N PRO A 225 15.63 -15.73 22.93
CA PRO A 225 15.70 -16.12 21.52
C PRO A 225 16.67 -15.21 20.74
N ASP A 226 17.25 -15.72 19.65
CA ASP A 226 18.05 -14.93 18.72
C ASP A 226 17.23 -13.85 18.02
N ALA A 227 15.94 -14.13 17.76
CA ALA A 227 15.02 -13.17 17.13
C ALA A 227 13.63 -13.16 17.80
N VAL A 228 13.01 -11.98 17.81
CA VAL A 228 11.61 -11.79 18.21
C VAL A 228 10.82 -11.31 16.98
N LEU A 229 9.77 -12.06 16.63
CA LEU A 229 8.92 -11.81 15.47
C LEU A 229 7.52 -11.43 15.95
N VAL A 230 7.13 -10.18 15.74
CA VAL A 230 5.85 -9.63 16.19
C VAL A 230 4.99 -9.30 14.97
N HIS A 231 3.99 -10.15 14.73
CA HIS A 231 3.03 -9.95 13.66
C HIS A 231 1.86 -9.10 14.17
N SER A 232 2.08 -7.78 14.14
CA SER A 232 1.25 -6.75 14.77
C SER A 232 0.69 -5.76 13.75
N TYR A 233 -0.33 -5.03 14.15
CA TYR A 233 -0.89 -3.87 13.47
C TYR A 233 -0.41 -2.57 14.15
N PRO A 234 -0.73 -1.37 13.65
CA PRO A 234 -0.16 -0.14 14.21
C PRO A 234 -0.37 0.04 15.72
N GLY A 235 -1.57 -0.24 16.24
CA GLY A 235 -1.88 -0.04 17.67
C GLY A 235 -1.09 -0.97 18.59
N ASP A 236 -1.10 -2.27 18.31
CA ASP A 236 -0.38 -3.27 19.11
C ASP A 236 1.13 -3.25 18.84
N SER A 237 1.59 -2.73 17.70
CA SER A 237 3.00 -2.38 17.48
C SER A 237 3.49 -1.30 18.47
N ILE A 238 2.68 -0.27 18.72
CA ILE A 238 3.00 0.77 19.71
C ILE A 238 3.13 0.15 21.11
N LEU A 239 2.17 -0.70 21.48
CA LEU A 239 2.17 -1.38 22.77
C LEU A 239 3.43 -2.24 22.92
N TYR A 240 3.75 -3.06 21.90
CA TYR A 240 4.97 -3.87 21.90
C TYR A 240 6.23 -3.03 22.08
N MET A 241 6.41 -1.96 21.32
CA MET A 241 7.62 -1.14 21.39
C MET A 241 7.84 -0.54 22.79
N ASN A 242 6.79 -0.04 23.42
CA ASN A 242 6.87 0.50 24.78
C ASN A 242 7.24 -0.59 25.79
N GLN A 243 6.49 -1.68 25.82
CA GLN A 243 6.66 -2.71 26.82
C GLN A 243 7.91 -3.59 26.58
N ALA A 244 8.32 -3.80 25.33
CA ALA A 244 9.57 -4.49 25.02
C ALA A 244 10.80 -3.69 25.52
N ARG A 245 10.75 -2.36 25.45
CA ARG A 245 11.78 -1.48 26.02
C ARG A 245 11.78 -1.58 27.55
N GLU A 246 10.62 -1.49 28.19
CA GLU A 246 10.49 -1.58 29.66
C GLU A 246 10.96 -2.92 30.21
N VAL A 247 10.56 -4.02 29.58
CA VAL A 247 11.02 -5.37 29.94
C VAL A 247 12.49 -5.58 29.59
N GLY A 248 13.03 -4.83 28.63
CA GLY A 248 14.42 -4.95 28.17
C GLY A 248 14.62 -6.16 27.27
N ILE A 249 13.82 -6.31 26.23
CA ILE A 249 14.02 -7.32 25.18
C ILE A 249 15.27 -6.96 24.39
N ASN A 250 16.26 -7.85 24.32
CA ASN A 250 17.56 -7.59 23.70
C ASN A 250 17.93 -8.56 22.56
N ALA A 251 16.94 -9.24 21.96
CA ALA A 251 17.16 -10.07 20.79
C ALA A 251 17.81 -9.28 19.64
N LYS A 252 18.86 -9.84 19.03
CA LYS A 252 19.63 -9.18 17.94
C LYS A 252 18.79 -8.86 16.72
N THR A 253 17.77 -9.66 16.45
CA THR A 253 16.79 -9.40 15.39
C THR A 253 15.41 -9.21 16.01
N GLN A 254 14.81 -8.03 15.82
CA GLN A 254 13.44 -7.77 16.22
C GLN A 254 12.65 -7.31 14.99
N TYR A 255 11.64 -8.07 14.65
CA TYR A 255 10.71 -7.76 13.57
C TYR A 255 9.38 -7.31 14.14
N VAL A 256 8.90 -6.13 13.71
CA VAL A 256 7.59 -5.58 14.05
C VAL A 256 6.88 -5.26 12.73
N MET A 257 5.75 -5.92 12.48
CA MET A 257 5.21 -6.09 11.13
C MET A 257 4.83 -4.79 10.43
N VAL A 258 3.89 -4.01 10.92
CA VAL A 258 3.32 -2.86 10.18
C VAL A 258 3.78 -1.51 10.75
N GLY A 259 3.72 -1.36 12.08
CA GLY A 259 3.89 -0.05 12.74
C GLY A 259 5.12 0.74 12.31
N PRO A 260 6.34 0.17 12.33
CA PRO A 260 7.57 0.95 12.06
C PRO A 260 7.68 1.51 10.64
N ALA A 261 6.94 0.99 9.67
CA ALA A 261 6.89 1.54 8.32
C ALA A 261 6.13 2.87 8.24
N ILE A 262 5.27 3.17 9.22
CA ILE A 262 4.39 4.34 9.24
C ILE A 262 5.13 5.58 9.76
N GLY A 263 4.90 6.73 9.12
CA GLY A 263 5.64 7.96 9.41
C GLY A 263 5.51 8.45 10.85
N PHE A 264 4.29 8.49 11.43
CA PHE A 264 4.08 8.96 12.80
C PHE A 264 4.78 8.06 13.83
N PHE A 265 4.86 6.75 13.55
CA PHE A 265 5.53 5.78 14.42
C PHE A 265 7.02 6.11 14.57
N ARG A 266 7.66 6.50 13.46
CA ARG A 266 9.06 6.94 13.47
C ARG A 266 9.25 8.21 14.33
N GLY A 267 8.34 9.15 14.23
CA GLY A 267 8.33 10.37 15.08
C GLY A 267 8.18 10.05 16.57
N MET A 268 7.36 9.05 16.91
CA MET A 268 7.09 8.64 18.29
C MET A 268 8.28 7.94 18.96
N PHE A 269 8.90 6.99 18.26
CA PHE A 269 9.91 6.10 18.85
C PHE A 269 11.37 6.50 18.57
N LYS A 270 11.60 7.36 17.56
CA LYS A 270 12.93 7.92 17.23
C LYS A 270 14.05 6.83 17.25
N GLY A 271 15.12 7.06 18.00
CA GLY A 271 16.28 6.14 18.10
C GLY A 271 15.94 4.75 18.66
N ASN A 272 14.79 4.56 19.32
CA ASN A 272 14.37 3.23 19.77
C ASN A 272 13.99 2.30 18.60
N LEU A 273 13.74 2.86 17.40
CA LEU A 273 13.51 2.07 16.20
C LEU A 273 14.78 1.58 15.53
N ASP A 274 15.96 2.10 15.85
CA ASP A 274 17.20 1.69 15.19
C ASP A 274 17.43 0.18 15.37
N GLY A 275 17.63 -0.51 14.25
CA GLY A 275 17.74 -1.96 14.19
C GLY A 275 16.41 -2.73 14.17
N ILE A 276 15.26 -2.08 14.31
CA ILE A 276 13.95 -2.74 14.13
C ILE A 276 13.72 -3.04 12.65
N VAL A 277 13.42 -4.32 12.36
CA VAL A 277 13.02 -4.78 11.03
C VAL A 277 11.51 -4.65 10.89
N THR A 278 11.05 -4.22 9.73
CA THR A 278 9.63 -4.11 9.41
C THR A 278 9.34 -4.57 7.99
N MET A 279 8.08 -4.68 7.66
CA MET A 279 7.59 -5.04 6.33
C MET A 279 7.61 -3.80 5.43
N ALA A 280 8.49 -3.76 4.45
CA ALA A 280 8.50 -2.77 3.37
C ALA A 280 9.42 -3.24 2.23
N ALA A 281 9.06 -2.90 0.99
CA ALA A 281 9.79 -3.31 -0.21
C ALA A 281 10.26 -2.12 -1.07
N TRP A 282 10.18 -0.91 -0.52
CA TRP A 282 10.49 0.32 -1.25
C TRP A 282 11.17 1.36 -0.36
N THR A 283 12.04 2.14 -0.99
CA THR A 283 12.55 3.44 -0.51
C THR A 283 12.68 4.39 -1.70
N PRO A 284 12.66 5.72 -1.50
CA PRO A 284 12.74 6.69 -2.60
C PRO A 284 14.04 6.60 -3.42
N GLY A 285 15.11 6.03 -2.84
CA GLY A 285 16.41 5.84 -3.50
C GLY A 285 16.55 4.55 -4.31
N MET A 286 15.50 3.72 -4.40
CA MET A 286 15.58 2.47 -5.16
C MET A 286 15.72 2.71 -6.66
N LYS A 287 16.59 1.90 -7.29
CA LYS A 287 16.79 1.90 -8.75
C LYS A 287 15.73 1.06 -9.46
N ASN A 288 15.60 1.27 -10.79
CA ASN A 288 14.68 0.52 -11.66
C ASN A 288 13.20 0.65 -11.26
N THR A 289 12.80 1.84 -10.82
CA THR A 289 11.44 2.19 -10.43
C THR A 289 10.95 3.38 -11.27
N THR A 290 9.64 3.49 -11.48
CA THR A 290 9.04 4.56 -12.27
C THR A 290 8.24 5.49 -11.38
N GLY A 291 8.66 6.77 -11.29
CA GLY A 291 7.94 7.80 -10.53
C GLY A 291 8.24 7.83 -9.02
N SER A 292 9.25 7.09 -8.53
CA SER A 292 9.57 7.04 -7.10
C SER A 292 9.91 8.40 -6.50
N GLN A 293 10.80 9.15 -7.15
CA GLN A 293 11.23 10.45 -6.65
C GLN A 293 10.12 11.49 -6.79
N GLU A 294 9.35 11.43 -7.88
CA GLU A 294 8.19 12.31 -8.13
C GLU A 294 7.13 12.11 -7.06
N PHE A 295 6.77 10.86 -6.74
CA PHE A 295 5.83 10.54 -5.66
C PHE A 295 6.31 11.05 -4.31
N TYR A 296 7.57 10.75 -3.95
CA TYR A 296 8.16 11.17 -2.69
C TYR A 296 8.16 12.68 -2.53
N ASN A 297 8.58 13.41 -3.57
CA ASN A 297 8.64 14.86 -3.56
C ASN A 297 7.24 15.50 -3.53
N ALA A 298 6.28 14.95 -4.32
CA ALA A 298 4.89 15.41 -4.31
C ALA A 298 4.25 15.23 -2.94
N TYR A 299 4.48 14.07 -2.29
CA TYR A 299 3.98 13.79 -0.96
C TYR A 299 4.53 14.79 0.06
N LYS A 300 5.85 14.99 0.10
CA LYS A 300 6.49 15.96 1.01
C LYS A 300 6.00 17.38 0.78
N LYS A 301 5.84 17.78 -0.47
CA LYS A 301 5.32 19.13 -0.81
C LYS A 301 3.89 19.29 -0.31
N MET A 302 3.04 18.27 -0.46
CA MET A 302 1.63 18.34 -0.09
C MET A 302 1.42 18.28 1.42
N PHE A 303 2.27 17.54 2.14
CA PHE A 303 2.15 17.31 3.59
C PHE A 303 3.29 17.93 4.40
N LYS A 304 3.66 19.17 4.09
CA LYS A 304 4.57 20.03 4.88
C LYS A 304 5.89 19.37 5.28
N GLY A 305 6.49 18.59 4.37
CA GLY A 305 7.76 17.89 4.59
C GLY A 305 7.64 16.50 5.20
N HIS A 306 6.44 16.05 5.59
CA HIS A 306 6.24 14.66 6.02
C HIS A 306 6.48 13.69 4.87
N GLU A 307 7.15 12.60 5.18
CA GLU A 307 7.40 11.52 4.23
C GLU A 307 6.18 10.59 4.12
N PRO A 308 5.96 9.94 2.95
CA PRO A 308 5.01 8.83 2.87
C PRO A 308 5.42 7.73 3.85
N ASP A 309 4.49 6.91 4.29
CA ASP A 309 4.94 5.64 4.86
C ASP A 309 5.48 4.73 3.75
N TYR A 310 6.31 3.78 4.16
CA TYR A 310 7.07 2.94 3.22
C TYR A 310 6.38 1.61 2.92
N LEU A 311 5.14 1.44 3.36
CA LEU A 311 4.27 0.30 3.11
C LEU A 311 2.94 0.74 2.48
N ASP A 312 2.00 1.22 3.28
CA ASP A 312 0.62 1.48 2.84
C ASP A 312 0.55 2.58 1.77
N SER A 313 1.20 3.74 2.00
CA SER A 313 1.22 4.82 0.99
C SER A 313 1.84 4.38 -0.34
N VAL A 314 2.86 3.53 -0.27
CA VAL A 314 3.54 2.98 -1.46
C VAL A 314 2.63 2.01 -2.20
N GLU A 315 1.99 1.07 -1.51
CA GLU A 315 1.08 0.10 -2.13
C GLU A 315 -0.13 0.77 -2.77
N VAL A 316 -0.65 1.80 -2.13
CA VAL A 316 -1.74 2.64 -2.66
C VAL A 316 -1.31 3.35 -3.94
N PHE A 317 -0.14 3.96 -3.95
CA PHE A 317 0.34 4.65 -5.14
C PHE A 317 0.64 3.68 -6.30
N VAL A 318 1.18 2.50 -5.99
CA VAL A 318 1.38 1.40 -6.97
C VAL A 318 0.05 0.98 -7.60
N SER A 319 -0.99 0.73 -6.79
CA SER A 319 -2.32 0.36 -7.32
C SER A 319 -2.91 1.46 -8.21
N SER A 320 -2.67 2.71 -7.84
CA SER A 320 -3.10 3.88 -8.60
C SER A 320 -2.34 4.00 -9.94
N GLN A 321 -1.02 3.75 -9.96
CA GLN A 321 -0.23 3.73 -11.20
C GLN A 321 -0.70 2.64 -12.18
N ILE A 322 -1.06 1.47 -11.67
CA ILE A 322 -1.60 0.37 -12.48
C ILE A 322 -2.94 0.77 -13.10
N LEU A 323 -3.85 1.32 -12.29
CA LEU A 323 -5.15 1.78 -12.77
C LEU A 323 -5.00 2.89 -13.83
N GLU A 324 -4.14 3.87 -13.60
CA GLU A 324 -3.83 4.96 -14.53
C GLU A 324 -3.34 4.42 -15.89
N GLN A 325 -2.38 3.50 -15.88
CA GLN A 325 -1.83 2.90 -17.11
C GLN A 325 -2.86 2.05 -17.85
N ALA A 326 -3.69 1.30 -17.14
CA ALA A 326 -4.77 0.53 -17.74
C ALA A 326 -5.80 1.44 -18.42
N ILE A 327 -6.21 2.52 -17.75
CA ILE A 327 -7.15 3.51 -18.31
C ILE A 327 -6.53 4.24 -19.52
N ALA A 328 -5.28 4.64 -19.44
CA ALA A 328 -4.58 5.27 -20.54
C ALA A 328 -4.53 4.37 -21.80
N LYS A 329 -4.49 3.05 -21.60
CA LYS A 329 -4.49 2.07 -22.69
C LYS A 329 -5.86 1.82 -23.31
N VAL A 330 -6.93 1.71 -22.48
CA VAL A 330 -8.21 1.18 -22.96
C VAL A 330 -9.43 2.07 -22.65
N GLY A 331 -9.24 3.22 -21.97
CA GLY A 331 -10.32 4.10 -21.52
C GLY A 331 -11.02 3.56 -20.26
N LEU A 332 -12.27 4.00 -20.03
CA LEU A 332 -13.05 3.69 -18.82
C LEU A 332 -13.93 2.43 -18.95
N ASP A 333 -13.82 1.67 -20.02
CA ASP A 333 -14.54 0.40 -20.18
C ASP A 333 -14.00 -0.62 -19.17
N ARG A 334 -14.82 -1.03 -18.23
CA ARG A 334 -14.44 -1.89 -17.09
C ARG A 334 -13.95 -3.26 -17.53
N GLU A 335 -14.56 -3.85 -18.56
CA GLU A 335 -14.13 -5.16 -19.07
C GLU A 335 -12.79 -5.06 -19.77
N LYS A 336 -12.55 -3.97 -20.52
CA LYS A 336 -11.25 -3.74 -21.15
C LYS A 336 -10.18 -3.44 -20.10
N ILE A 337 -10.50 -2.68 -19.02
CA ILE A 337 -9.60 -2.49 -17.88
C ILE A 337 -9.26 -3.85 -17.25
N ARG A 338 -10.25 -4.72 -17.01
CA ARG A 338 -10.03 -6.08 -16.51
C ARG A 338 -9.06 -6.87 -17.37
N GLN A 339 -9.26 -6.85 -18.69
CA GLN A 339 -8.37 -7.52 -19.65
C GLN A 339 -6.96 -6.92 -19.64
N ALA A 340 -6.85 -5.61 -19.60
CA ALA A 340 -5.57 -4.90 -19.54
C ALA A 340 -4.80 -5.27 -18.27
N VAL A 341 -5.44 -5.31 -17.10
CA VAL A 341 -4.80 -5.69 -15.84
C VAL A 341 -4.30 -7.14 -15.88
N ASN A 342 -5.04 -8.06 -16.49
CA ASN A 342 -4.63 -9.47 -16.60
C ASN A 342 -3.47 -9.70 -17.58
N THR A 343 -3.26 -8.83 -18.56
CA THR A 343 -2.33 -9.11 -19.67
C THR A 343 -1.11 -8.21 -19.73
N MET A 344 -1.24 -6.98 -19.23
CA MET A 344 -0.15 -5.99 -19.28
C MET A 344 0.92 -6.23 -18.21
N THR A 345 2.08 -5.67 -18.46
CA THR A 345 3.12 -5.41 -17.45
C THR A 345 3.13 -3.91 -17.18
N PHE A 346 3.15 -3.53 -15.93
CA PHE A 346 3.04 -2.15 -15.46
C PHE A 346 4.38 -1.66 -14.90
N ASP A 347 4.70 -0.41 -15.19
CA ASP A 347 5.87 0.27 -14.63
C ASP A 347 5.46 1.09 -13.40
N THR A 348 6.01 0.74 -12.24
CA THR A 348 5.57 1.32 -10.95
C THR A 348 6.76 1.70 -10.08
N ILE A 349 6.46 2.34 -8.93
CA ILE A 349 7.48 2.60 -7.92
C ILE A 349 8.01 1.32 -7.24
N TYR A 350 7.35 0.18 -7.40
CA TYR A 350 7.91 -1.15 -7.05
C TYR A 350 8.80 -1.75 -8.16
N GLY A 351 8.91 -1.08 -9.31
CA GLY A 351 9.44 -1.61 -10.56
C GLY A 351 8.33 -2.21 -11.41
N LYS A 352 8.66 -3.19 -12.25
CA LYS A 352 7.65 -3.85 -13.08
C LYS A 352 6.74 -4.73 -12.26
N ILE A 353 5.43 -4.65 -12.56
CA ILE A 353 4.39 -5.53 -11.99
C ILE A 353 3.66 -6.25 -13.10
N LYS A 354 3.44 -7.53 -12.93
CA LYS A 354 2.56 -8.37 -13.74
C LYS A 354 1.78 -9.28 -12.82
N PHE A 355 0.51 -9.48 -13.13
CA PHE A 355 -0.34 -10.38 -12.35
C PHE A 355 -0.29 -11.80 -12.90
N ASP A 356 -0.24 -12.76 -11.99
CA ASP A 356 -0.53 -14.16 -12.22
C ASP A 356 -1.75 -14.52 -11.37
N GLY A 357 -2.87 -14.77 -12.05
CA GLY A 357 -4.17 -14.76 -11.37
C GLY A 357 -4.41 -13.42 -10.70
N VAL A 358 -4.64 -13.42 -9.37
CA VAL A 358 -4.98 -12.22 -8.60
C VAL A 358 -3.78 -11.49 -7.99
N GLN A 359 -2.57 -12.05 -8.10
CA GLN A 359 -1.42 -11.54 -7.35
C GLN A 359 -0.32 -10.97 -8.24
N ASN A 360 0.41 -9.99 -7.70
CA ASN A 360 1.68 -9.56 -8.24
C ASN A 360 2.69 -10.73 -8.19
N SER A 361 3.16 -11.17 -9.35
CA SER A 361 4.03 -12.34 -9.52
C SER A 361 5.52 -11.99 -9.65
N ILE A 362 5.87 -10.71 -9.80
CA ILE A 362 7.25 -10.29 -10.11
C ILE A 362 7.96 -9.72 -8.88
N THR A 363 7.27 -8.90 -8.08
CA THR A 363 7.91 -8.23 -6.94
C THR A 363 8.07 -9.21 -5.77
N PRO A 364 9.28 -9.44 -5.25
CA PRO A 364 9.47 -10.26 -4.06
C PRO A 364 8.97 -9.52 -2.81
N ALA A 365 8.54 -10.29 -1.80
CA ALA A 365 8.32 -9.72 -0.48
C ALA A 365 9.61 -9.09 0.07
N GLY A 366 9.49 -7.99 0.79
CA GLY A 366 10.64 -7.23 1.26
C GLY A 366 10.58 -6.87 2.74
N PHE A 367 11.77 -6.70 3.32
CA PHE A 367 11.93 -6.17 4.67
C PHE A 367 12.81 -4.95 4.62
N ALA A 368 12.40 -3.95 5.36
CA ALA A 368 13.20 -2.77 5.64
C ALA A 368 13.62 -2.76 7.12
N GLN A 369 14.61 -1.98 7.41
CA GLN A 369 15.11 -1.76 8.77
C GLN A 369 15.33 -0.28 8.99
N ILE A 370 14.98 0.20 10.18
CA ILE A 370 15.30 1.56 10.57
C ILE A 370 16.77 1.57 10.99
N GLN A 371 17.57 2.41 10.32
CA GLN A 371 19.00 2.55 10.56
C GLN A 371 19.35 4.04 10.65
N LYS A 372 19.80 4.50 11.82
CA LYS A 372 20.12 5.92 12.07
C LYS A 372 18.98 6.86 11.67
N GLY A 373 17.75 6.46 12.02
CA GLY A 373 16.52 7.21 11.75
C GLY A 373 16.01 7.15 10.29
N LYS A 374 16.68 6.43 9.39
CA LYS A 374 16.25 6.21 8.00
C LYS A 374 15.67 4.80 7.82
N ILE A 375 14.73 4.64 6.93
CA ILE A 375 14.26 3.33 6.48
C ILE A 375 15.12 2.88 5.30
N GLU A 376 15.73 1.71 5.43
CA GLU A 376 16.54 1.07 4.40
C GLU A 376 15.93 -0.30 4.07
N VAL A 377 15.75 -0.63 2.79
CA VAL A 377 15.41 -2.00 2.38
C VAL A 377 16.63 -2.86 2.62
N VAL A 378 16.45 -3.92 3.42
CA VAL A 378 17.55 -4.81 3.81
C VAL A 378 17.41 -6.23 3.25
N TRP A 379 16.24 -6.57 2.73
CA TRP A 379 15.95 -7.88 2.14
C TRP A 379 14.86 -7.77 1.06
N PRO A 380 14.90 -8.57 -0.03
CA PRO A 380 15.98 -9.50 -0.41
C PRO A 380 17.25 -8.74 -0.86
N LYS A 381 18.40 -9.41 -0.79
CA LYS A 381 19.71 -8.79 -1.06
C LYS A 381 19.80 -8.07 -2.41
N GLN A 382 19.11 -8.57 -3.44
CA GLN A 382 19.13 -7.98 -4.80
C GLN A 382 18.40 -6.63 -4.87
N ARG A 383 17.56 -6.31 -3.89
CA ARG A 383 16.81 -5.05 -3.78
C ARG A 383 17.29 -4.19 -2.61
N ALA A 384 18.21 -4.70 -1.81
CA ALA A 384 18.65 -4.04 -0.59
C ALA A 384 19.39 -2.73 -0.88
N THR A 385 19.08 -1.70 -0.11
CA THR A 385 19.78 -0.40 -0.08
C THR A 385 20.82 -0.36 1.04
N SER A 386 20.69 -1.28 2.01
CA SER A 386 21.66 -1.47 3.11
C SER A 386 21.69 -2.93 3.58
N SER A 387 22.70 -3.29 4.35
CA SER A 387 22.79 -4.59 5.02
C SER A 387 21.97 -4.59 6.31
N VAL A 388 21.45 -5.76 6.70
CA VAL A 388 20.78 -5.94 8.01
C VAL A 388 21.79 -5.78 9.13
N VAL A 389 21.47 -4.95 10.12
CA VAL A 389 22.26 -4.79 11.35
C VAL A 389 21.55 -5.37 12.58
N ASP A 390 22.27 -5.61 13.66
CA ASP A 390 21.67 -6.05 14.91
C ASP A 390 20.86 -4.92 15.55
N LYS A 391 19.75 -5.28 16.22
CA LYS A 391 19.06 -4.36 17.12
C LYS A 391 19.98 -4.09 18.32
N GLY A 392 20.43 -2.85 18.43
CA GLY A 392 21.20 -2.41 19.58
C GLY A 392 20.34 -2.26 20.85
N ALA A 393 20.98 -1.74 21.89
CA ALA A 393 20.28 -1.39 23.12
C ALA A 393 19.15 -0.37 22.85
N TRP A 394 18.12 -0.41 23.69
CA TRP A 394 17.08 0.62 23.69
C TRP A 394 17.67 1.97 24.07
N ALA A 395 17.27 3.04 23.40
CA ALA A 395 17.64 4.39 23.79
C ALA A 395 17.09 4.73 25.18
N LYS A 396 17.93 5.40 25.99
CA LYS A 396 17.57 5.86 27.34
C LYS A 396 16.50 6.95 27.32
#